data_e69f3f1289fc46762c0f133d9b9a7007
#
_entry.id   e69f3f1289fc46762c0f133d9b9a7007
#
_cell.length_a   1.000
_cell.length_b   1.000
_cell.length_c   1.000
_cell.angle_alpha   90.00
_cell.angle_beta   90.00
_cell.angle_gamma   90.00
#
_symmetry.space_group_name_H-M   'P 1'
#
loop_
_entity.id
_entity.type
_entity.pdbx_description
1 polymer ?
#
loop_
_entity_poly.entity_id
_entity_poly.type
_entity_poly.pdbx_seq_one_letter_code
_entity_poly.pdbx_strand_id
1 'polypeptide(L)'
;MAKIKPGITLFSLGTPYIRGELTLEDVIRKAAEMGAEGYEIVAAQMIPSYPYVSDEFIAFTEKCREKYGIGPICYGANMDRGMLKDRDLTEDEMVARAIEDIISANRLGCRVMREQYLLSPHGLTRLAPYAEAYDVKIGIEIHNPESPNTPVMREYLKAIQETGSKYLGFVLDFGCFATRPNKPYWDRALAAGAPVEILEKMAQLRYDEVPQEEAMQRLMPDLQKYPVLFGTLSSMYGFVQFRRSCDAELKGMQEIMPYIFHMHGKCHYVSEDLHEASIPYEKIIPAIQATDYEGYIVTEFEDEGGYDTVEMTRRHVAMMKKLLEK
;
A
#
# COMPACT_ATOMS: atom_id res chain seq x y z
N MET A 1 8.12 -9.12 23.54
CA MET A 1 7.95 -8.06 22.54
C MET A 1 6.78 -8.44 21.67
N ALA A 2 5.98 -7.48 21.17
CA ALA A 2 4.89 -7.80 20.27
C ALA A 2 5.43 -8.48 19.00
N LYS A 3 4.76 -9.53 18.53
CA LYS A 3 5.09 -10.25 17.29
C LYS A 3 4.99 -9.34 16.06
N ILE A 4 3.98 -8.46 16.08
CA ILE A 4 3.64 -7.53 15.00
C ILE A 4 3.97 -6.12 15.46
N LYS A 5 4.71 -5.38 14.64
CA LYS A 5 5.21 -4.05 14.94
C LYS A 5 4.52 -2.99 14.09
N PRO A 6 4.13 -1.85 14.66
CA PRO A 6 3.64 -0.73 13.88
C PRO A 6 4.81 -0.04 13.16
N GLY A 7 4.70 0.14 11.86
CA GLY A 7 5.62 0.93 11.06
C GLY A 7 4.90 2.04 10.30
N ILE A 8 5.60 2.69 9.40
CA ILE A 8 5.07 3.69 8.48
C ILE A 8 5.74 3.55 7.11
N THR A 9 4.98 3.59 6.03
CA THR A 9 5.59 3.92 4.74
C THR A 9 5.71 5.44 4.65
N LEU A 10 6.89 5.93 4.27
CA LEU A 10 7.13 7.36 4.16
C LEU A 10 6.26 8.01 3.07
N PHE A 11 5.64 7.21 2.20
CA PHE A 11 4.59 7.64 1.29
C PHE A 11 3.46 8.39 2.01
N SER A 12 3.12 7.99 3.22
CA SER A 12 2.08 8.62 4.05
C SER A 12 2.32 10.12 4.32
N LEU A 13 3.57 10.56 4.23
CA LEU A 13 3.97 11.97 4.36
C LEU A 13 4.52 12.53 3.03
N GLY A 14 4.22 11.85 1.92
CA GLY A 14 4.71 12.18 0.58
C GLY A 14 4.23 13.55 0.09
N THR A 15 2.97 13.93 0.32
CA THR A 15 2.42 15.22 -0.11
C THR A 15 3.20 16.41 0.46
N PRO A 16 3.39 16.57 1.78
CA PRO A 16 4.20 17.67 2.32
C PRO A 16 5.69 17.56 1.95
N TYR A 17 6.22 16.35 1.76
CA TYR A 17 7.59 16.16 1.28
C TYR A 17 7.77 16.67 -0.16
N ILE A 18 6.91 16.27 -1.10
CA ILE A 18 6.98 16.66 -2.52
C ILE A 18 6.77 18.18 -2.68
N ARG A 19 5.95 18.79 -1.81
CA ARG A 19 5.76 20.24 -1.78
C ARG A 19 6.93 21.02 -1.16
N GLY A 20 7.95 20.33 -0.63
CA GLY A 20 9.08 20.95 0.04
C GLY A 20 8.75 21.55 1.41
N GLU A 21 7.61 21.22 1.98
CA GLU A 21 7.19 21.61 3.33
C GLU A 21 7.95 20.82 4.42
N LEU A 22 8.34 19.59 4.10
CA LEU A 22 9.17 18.72 4.93
C LEU A 22 10.40 18.24 4.16
N THR A 23 11.54 18.20 4.83
CA THR A 23 12.72 17.47 4.35
C THR A 23 12.55 15.96 4.60
N LEU A 24 13.37 15.11 3.98
CA LEU A 24 13.34 13.68 4.27
C LEU A 24 13.68 13.39 5.74
N GLU A 25 14.59 14.15 6.34
CA GLU A 25 14.90 14.06 7.78
C GLU A 25 13.67 14.41 8.64
N ASP A 26 12.90 15.43 8.27
CA ASP A 26 11.64 15.78 8.97
C ASP A 26 10.60 14.67 8.87
N VAL A 27 10.48 14.03 7.69
CA VAL A 27 9.57 12.90 7.49
C VAL A 27 9.94 11.72 8.40
N ILE A 28 11.22 11.34 8.45
CA ILE A 28 11.71 10.27 9.32
C ILE A 28 11.52 10.64 10.81
N ARG A 29 11.84 11.87 11.21
CA ARG A 29 11.62 12.38 12.57
C ARG A 29 10.15 12.29 12.97
N LYS A 30 9.23 12.76 12.10
CA LYS A 30 7.77 12.67 12.36
C LYS A 30 7.29 11.23 12.48
N ALA A 31 7.79 10.31 11.67
CA ALA A 31 7.49 8.89 11.78
C ALA A 31 7.89 8.34 13.17
N ALA A 32 9.07 8.68 13.66
CA ALA A 32 9.54 8.32 15.00
C ALA A 32 8.68 8.95 16.12
N GLU A 33 8.36 10.24 16.01
CA GLU A 33 7.51 10.98 16.96
C GLU A 33 6.08 10.39 17.04
N MET A 34 5.54 9.87 15.94
CA MET A 34 4.26 9.16 15.91
C MET A 34 4.34 7.78 16.58
N GLY A 35 5.54 7.25 16.78
CA GLY A 35 5.79 5.97 17.45
C GLY A 35 5.85 4.78 16.50
N ALA A 36 6.24 4.99 15.26
CA ALA A 36 6.62 3.92 14.35
C ALA A 36 7.92 3.24 14.82
N GLU A 37 8.02 1.92 14.64
CA GLU A 37 9.22 1.14 15.01
C GLU A 37 10.17 0.90 13.81
N GLY A 38 9.80 1.40 12.65
CA GLY A 38 10.57 1.34 11.41
C GLY A 38 9.80 2.00 10.27
N TYR A 39 10.45 2.20 9.14
CA TYR A 39 9.79 2.81 7.99
C TYR A 39 10.09 2.09 6.67
N GLU A 40 9.11 2.11 5.77
CA GLU A 40 9.32 1.79 4.36
C GLU A 40 9.72 3.06 3.62
N ILE A 41 10.80 2.98 2.82
CA ILE A 41 11.23 4.07 1.96
C ILE A 41 10.69 3.89 0.55
N VAL A 42 10.12 4.95 -0.03
CA VAL A 42 9.67 4.95 -1.43
C VAL A 42 10.83 5.39 -2.32
N ALA A 43 11.50 4.41 -2.91
CA ALA A 43 12.81 4.59 -3.53
C ALA A 43 12.83 5.66 -4.61
N ALA A 44 11.93 5.61 -5.59
CA ALA A 44 11.88 6.54 -6.70
C ALA A 44 11.59 8.00 -6.31
N GLN A 45 10.93 8.20 -5.14
CA GLN A 45 10.56 9.54 -4.67
C GLN A 45 11.57 10.14 -3.70
N MET A 46 12.32 9.30 -2.96
CA MET A 46 13.05 9.72 -1.76
C MET A 46 14.55 9.48 -1.83
N ILE A 47 15.03 8.67 -2.76
CA ILE A 47 16.46 8.40 -2.94
C ILE A 47 17.01 9.33 -4.03
N PRO A 48 17.83 10.33 -3.70
CA PRO A 48 18.29 11.31 -4.69
C PRO A 48 19.10 10.72 -5.84
N SER A 49 19.80 9.61 -5.59
CA SER A 49 20.63 8.90 -6.58
C SER A 49 19.89 7.73 -7.25
N TYR A 50 18.56 7.61 -7.06
CA TYR A 50 17.76 6.57 -7.68
C TYR A 50 18.10 6.43 -9.17
N PRO A 51 18.32 5.24 -9.70
CA PRO A 51 18.02 3.91 -9.14
C PRO A 51 19.07 3.33 -8.17
N TYR A 52 20.16 3.98 -7.95
CA TYR A 52 21.23 3.49 -7.08
C TYR A 52 21.17 4.19 -5.72
N VAL A 53 21.57 3.45 -4.69
CA VAL A 53 21.76 4.02 -3.37
C VAL A 53 23.22 4.45 -3.20
N SER A 54 23.47 5.74 -2.98
CA SER A 54 24.82 6.25 -2.73
C SER A 54 25.29 6.00 -1.30
N ASP A 55 26.60 6.00 -1.06
CA ASP A 55 27.18 5.87 0.29
C ASP A 55 26.77 7.03 1.19
N GLU A 56 26.63 8.24 0.63
CA GLU A 56 26.16 9.42 1.35
C GLU A 56 24.71 9.23 1.82
N PHE A 57 23.88 8.60 1.01
CA PHE A 57 22.50 8.35 1.40
C PHE A 57 22.41 7.26 2.48
N ILE A 58 23.25 6.22 2.42
CA ILE A 58 23.36 5.21 3.47
C ILE A 58 23.79 5.89 4.79
N ALA A 59 24.84 6.71 4.75
CA ALA A 59 25.31 7.44 5.93
C ALA A 59 24.23 8.37 6.50
N PHE A 60 23.42 9.00 5.64
CA PHE A 60 22.28 9.81 6.06
C PHE A 60 21.23 8.97 6.80
N THR A 61 20.84 7.81 6.28
CA THR A 61 19.84 6.94 6.92
C THR A 61 20.35 6.37 8.25
N GLU A 62 21.63 6.02 8.35
CA GLU A 62 22.24 5.57 9.61
C GLU A 62 22.27 6.71 10.66
N LYS A 63 22.63 7.92 10.27
CA LYS A 63 22.56 9.08 11.16
C LYS A 63 21.14 9.33 11.67
N CYS A 64 20.13 9.19 10.80
CA CYS A 64 18.73 9.29 11.20
C CYS A 64 18.34 8.16 12.17
N ARG A 65 18.81 6.93 11.95
CA ARG A 65 18.59 5.79 12.84
C ARG A 65 19.18 6.05 14.23
N GLU A 66 20.43 6.52 14.30
CA GLU A 66 21.06 6.87 15.56
C GLU A 66 20.30 7.98 16.32
N LYS A 67 19.82 8.98 15.57
CA LYS A 67 19.15 10.16 16.16
C LYS A 67 17.71 9.89 16.59
N TYR A 68 16.96 9.11 15.82
CA TYR A 68 15.51 8.94 15.99
C TYR A 68 15.11 7.53 16.43
N GLY A 69 16.03 6.58 16.45
CA GLY A 69 15.77 5.20 16.90
C GLY A 69 15.03 4.31 15.91
N ILE A 70 14.74 4.78 14.68
CA ILE A 70 14.08 4.00 13.64
C ILE A 70 14.90 3.99 12.35
N GLY A 71 14.80 2.89 11.59
CA GLY A 71 15.50 2.73 10.31
C GLY A 71 14.61 2.16 9.22
N PRO A 72 15.13 2.09 7.98
CA PRO A 72 14.40 1.45 6.88
C PRO A 72 14.24 -0.04 7.14
N ILE A 73 13.03 -0.56 6.96
CA ILE A 73 12.65 -1.96 7.14
C ILE A 73 12.19 -2.60 5.83
N CYS A 74 11.69 -1.79 4.91
CA CYS A 74 11.23 -2.20 3.60
C CYS A 74 11.66 -1.18 2.55
N TYR A 75 12.06 -1.68 1.39
CA TYR A 75 12.37 -0.90 0.21
C TYR A 75 11.18 -0.93 -0.74
N GLY A 76 10.46 0.16 -0.85
CA GLY A 76 9.36 0.34 -1.78
C GLY A 76 9.90 0.60 -3.18
N ALA A 77 10.09 -0.46 -3.95
CA ALA A 77 10.42 -0.36 -5.37
C ALA A 77 9.22 0.13 -6.18
N ASN A 78 9.48 0.76 -7.29
CA ASN A 78 8.45 1.29 -8.18
C ASN A 78 8.78 0.89 -9.62
N MET A 79 8.12 -0.15 -10.10
CA MET A 79 8.28 -0.61 -11.47
C MET A 79 7.49 0.29 -12.42
N ASP A 80 8.17 1.23 -13.04
CA ASP A 80 7.60 2.08 -14.09
C ASP A 80 7.95 1.52 -15.48
N ARG A 81 6.97 0.88 -16.13
CA ARG A 81 7.13 0.34 -17.47
C ARG A 81 7.33 1.43 -18.53
N GLY A 82 6.75 2.60 -18.30
CA GLY A 82 6.75 3.75 -19.21
C GLY A 82 7.94 4.70 -19.05
N MET A 83 9.02 4.28 -18.37
CA MET A 83 10.17 5.16 -18.12
C MET A 83 10.99 5.53 -19.39
N LEU A 84 10.84 4.78 -20.49
CA LEU A 84 11.44 5.11 -21.78
C LEU A 84 10.48 5.99 -22.59
N LYS A 85 11.06 6.93 -23.36
CA LYS A 85 10.27 7.94 -24.06
C LYS A 85 9.43 7.38 -25.20
N ASP A 86 9.85 6.29 -25.82
CA ASP A 86 9.35 5.77 -27.09
C ASP A 86 8.71 4.37 -27.00
N ARG A 87 8.88 3.69 -25.89
CA ARG A 87 8.29 2.37 -25.65
C ARG A 87 8.27 2.00 -24.16
N ASP A 88 7.50 1.01 -23.82
CA ASP A 88 7.55 0.36 -22.51
C ASP A 88 8.83 -0.47 -22.34
N LEU A 89 9.22 -0.70 -21.10
CA LEU A 89 10.27 -1.67 -20.75
C LEU A 89 9.84 -3.08 -21.17
N THR A 90 10.78 -3.84 -21.71
CA THR A 90 10.65 -5.29 -21.87
C THR A 90 10.70 -5.99 -20.51
N GLU A 91 10.25 -7.24 -20.44
CA GLU A 91 10.35 -8.02 -19.20
C GLU A 91 11.81 -8.18 -18.75
N ASP A 92 12.76 -8.40 -19.67
CA ASP A 92 14.18 -8.49 -19.33
C ASP A 92 14.72 -7.20 -18.71
N GLU A 93 14.31 -6.04 -19.21
CA GLU A 93 14.67 -4.74 -18.65
C GLU A 93 14.04 -4.52 -17.27
N MET A 94 12.79 -4.95 -17.08
CA MET A 94 12.13 -4.89 -15.76
C MET A 94 12.82 -5.80 -14.75
N VAL A 95 13.20 -7.02 -15.14
CA VAL A 95 13.97 -7.93 -14.27
C VAL A 95 15.34 -7.36 -13.93
N ALA A 96 16.06 -6.81 -14.91
CA ALA A 96 17.34 -6.15 -14.66
C ALA A 96 17.20 -4.98 -13.69
N ARG A 97 16.14 -4.19 -13.84
CA ARG A 97 15.80 -3.08 -12.93
C ARG A 97 15.52 -3.58 -11.51
N ALA A 98 14.70 -4.62 -11.36
CA ALA A 98 14.39 -5.20 -10.05
C ALA A 98 15.63 -5.77 -9.35
N ILE A 99 16.63 -6.28 -10.09
CA ILE A 99 17.92 -6.72 -9.52
C ILE A 99 18.67 -5.54 -8.90
N GLU A 100 18.69 -4.37 -9.54
CA GLU A 100 19.31 -3.16 -8.97
C GLU A 100 18.57 -2.70 -7.70
N ASP A 101 17.24 -2.83 -7.67
CA ASP A 101 16.44 -2.54 -6.47
C ASP A 101 16.72 -3.53 -5.33
N ILE A 102 16.95 -4.83 -5.61
CA ILE A 102 17.38 -5.82 -4.62
C ILE A 102 18.73 -5.43 -4.01
N ILE A 103 19.70 -5.04 -4.85
CA ILE A 103 21.02 -4.59 -4.39
C ILE A 103 20.89 -3.33 -3.51
N SER A 104 20.07 -2.38 -3.94
CA SER A 104 19.80 -1.14 -3.21
C SER A 104 19.12 -1.40 -1.86
N ALA A 105 18.14 -2.30 -1.82
CA ALA A 105 17.48 -2.74 -0.58
C ALA A 105 18.47 -3.37 0.41
N ASN A 106 19.33 -4.29 -0.07
CA ASN A 106 20.37 -4.91 0.74
C ASN A 106 21.33 -3.85 1.32
N ARG A 107 21.80 -2.90 0.50
CA ARG A 107 22.72 -1.82 0.93
C ARG A 107 22.12 -0.92 2.00
N LEU A 108 20.79 -0.67 1.96
CA LEU A 108 20.07 0.07 3.00
C LEU A 108 19.75 -0.77 4.24
N GLY A 109 20.06 -2.06 4.23
CA GLY A 109 19.74 -2.99 5.32
C GLY A 109 18.27 -3.42 5.35
N CYS A 110 17.49 -3.16 4.30
CA CYS A 110 16.13 -3.66 4.14
C CYS A 110 16.15 -5.16 3.85
N ARG A 111 15.36 -5.93 4.61
CA ARG A 111 15.20 -7.38 4.40
C ARG A 111 13.98 -7.73 3.57
N VAL A 112 13.17 -6.73 3.24
CA VAL A 112 12.00 -6.84 2.39
C VAL A 112 12.06 -5.76 1.32
N MET A 113 11.74 -6.13 0.09
CA MET A 113 11.48 -5.24 -1.02
C MET A 113 10.01 -5.43 -1.44
N ARG A 114 9.25 -4.36 -1.46
CA ARG A 114 7.92 -4.35 -2.05
C ARG A 114 8.06 -4.05 -3.54
N GLU A 115 7.48 -4.89 -4.38
CA GLU A 115 7.43 -4.72 -5.83
C GLU A 115 5.98 -4.68 -6.30
N GLN A 116 5.72 -3.97 -7.38
CA GLN A 116 4.39 -3.87 -7.97
C GLN A 116 4.11 -5.04 -8.91
N TYR A 117 2.83 -5.39 -9.06
CA TYR A 117 2.37 -6.48 -9.95
C TYR A 117 2.49 -6.17 -11.46
N LEU A 118 3.22 -5.12 -11.85
CA LEU A 118 3.60 -4.85 -13.23
C LEU A 118 4.72 -5.80 -13.73
N LEU A 119 5.55 -6.30 -12.82
CA LEU A 119 6.49 -7.39 -13.12
C LEU A 119 5.70 -8.71 -13.17
N SER A 120 5.74 -9.42 -14.29
CA SER A 120 4.96 -10.64 -14.47
C SER A 120 5.32 -11.75 -13.45
N PRO A 121 4.43 -12.75 -13.21
CA PRO A 121 4.79 -13.92 -12.38
C PRO A 121 6.09 -14.62 -12.86
N HIS A 122 6.30 -14.72 -14.17
CA HIS A 122 7.54 -15.26 -14.74
C HIS A 122 8.75 -14.36 -14.42
N GLY A 123 8.63 -13.05 -14.59
CA GLY A 123 9.66 -12.07 -14.22
C GLY A 123 10.03 -12.17 -12.75
N LEU A 124 9.03 -12.29 -11.86
CA LEU A 124 9.26 -12.48 -10.42
C LEU A 124 10.09 -13.75 -10.13
N THR A 125 9.77 -14.89 -10.75
CA THR A 125 10.49 -16.14 -10.49
C THR A 125 11.97 -16.07 -10.86
N ARG A 126 12.33 -15.25 -11.85
CA ARG A 126 13.72 -15.00 -12.27
C ARG A 126 14.54 -14.25 -11.23
N LEU A 127 13.89 -13.57 -10.30
CA LEU A 127 14.56 -12.83 -9.22
C LEU A 127 14.95 -13.72 -8.03
N ALA A 128 14.42 -14.94 -7.91
CA ALA A 128 14.67 -15.82 -6.77
C ALA A 128 16.16 -15.99 -6.41
N PRO A 129 17.09 -16.29 -7.37
CA PRO A 129 18.50 -16.47 -7.04
C PRO A 129 19.17 -15.17 -6.55
N TYR A 130 18.74 -14.01 -7.02
CA TYR A 130 19.26 -12.72 -6.57
C TYR A 130 18.72 -12.36 -5.19
N ALA A 131 17.43 -12.57 -4.96
CA ALA A 131 16.80 -12.38 -3.66
C ALA A 131 17.49 -13.22 -2.58
N GLU A 132 17.79 -14.48 -2.86
CA GLU A 132 18.54 -15.36 -1.96
C GLU A 132 19.98 -14.90 -1.75
N ALA A 133 20.70 -14.53 -2.82
CA ALA A 133 22.10 -14.11 -2.75
C ALA A 133 22.30 -12.83 -1.92
N TYR A 134 21.33 -11.90 -1.98
CA TYR A 134 21.36 -10.64 -1.23
C TYR A 134 20.56 -10.68 0.07
N ASP A 135 19.93 -11.81 0.43
CA ASP A 135 19.08 -11.97 1.62
C ASP A 135 17.99 -10.89 1.72
N VAL A 136 17.29 -10.66 0.60
CA VAL A 136 16.18 -9.71 0.48
C VAL A 136 14.95 -10.45 -0.02
N LYS A 137 13.90 -10.49 0.78
CA LYS A 137 12.60 -11.06 0.39
C LYS A 137 11.87 -10.09 -0.53
N ILE A 138 11.31 -10.60 -1.62
CA ILE A 138 10.56 -9.80 -2.59
C ILE A 138 9.08 -10.13 -2.43
N GLY A 139 8.28 -9.12 -2.07
CA GLY A 139 6.83 -9.23 -2.00
C GLY A 139 6.15 -8.44 -3.11
N ILE A 140 5.34 -9.13 -3.93
CA ILE A 140 4.43 -8.45 -4.85
C ILE A 140 3.30 -7.83 -4.04
N GLU A 141 3.03 -6.56 -4.26
CA GLU A 141 1.95 -5.87 -3.57
C GLU A 141 0.58 -6.31 -4.06
N ILE A 142 -0.24 -6.79 -3.14
CA ILE A 142 -1.67 -7.05 -3.38
C ILE A 142 -2.41 -5.75 -3.10
N HIS A 143 -2.43 -4.86 -4.09
CA HIS A 143 -3.08 -3.55 -4.01
C HIS A 143 -4.46 -3.58 -4.66
N ASN A 144 -5.47 -2.95 -4.05
CA ASN A 144 -6.79 -2.77 -4.65
C ASN A 144 -6.69 -2.19 -6.09
N PRO A 145 -7.36 -2.74 -7.12
CA PRO A 145 -8.52 -3.64 -7.08
C PRO A 145 -8.22 -5.11 -6.86
N GLU A 146 -6.95 -5.51 -6.85
CA GLU A 146 -6.57 -6.90 -6.58
C GLU A 146 -6.83 -7.28 -5.13
N SER A 147 -7.01 -8.57 -4.91
CA SER A 147 -7.14 -9.19 -3.59
C SER A 147 -6.47 -10.56 -3.61
N PRO A 148 -6.27 -11.22 -2.46
CA PRO A 148 -5.71 -12.57 -2.42
C PRO A 148 -6.43 -13.59 -3.31
N ASN A 149 -7.68 -13.31 -3.68
CA ASN A 149 -8.55 -14.22 -4.44
C ASN A 149 -8.62 -13.92 -5.94
N THR A 150 -8.09 -12.79 -6.40
CA THR A 150 -8.15 -12.43 -7.82
C THR A 150 -7.27 -13.34 -8.68
N PRO A 151 -7.65 -13.61 -9.94
CA PRO A 151 -6.90 -14.50 -10.83
C PRO A 151 -5.42 -14.12 -10.94
N VAL A 152 -5.12 -12.82 -11.07
CA VAL A 152 -3.75 -12.31 -11.16
C VAL A 152 -2.93 -12.70 -9.94
N MET A 153 -3.44 -12.50 -8.72
CA MET A 153 -2.71 -12.85 -7.49
C MET A 153 -2.59 -14.37 -7.30
N ARG A 154 -3.56 -15.15 -7.78
CA ARG A 154 -3.47 -16.61 -7.78
C ARG A 154 -2.41 -17.13 -8.77
N GLU A 155 -2.18 -16.46 -9.89
CA GLU A 155 -1.07 -16.76 -10.82
C GLU A 155 0.29 -16.50 -10.15
N TYR A 156 0.46 -15.38 -9.43
CA TYR A 156 1.66 -15.13 -8.64
C TYR A 156 1.86 -16.19 -7.57
N LEU A 157 0.82 -16.53 -6.80
CA LEU A 157 0.91 -17.57 -5.77
C LEU A 157 1.39 -18.91 -6.35
N LYS A 158 0.82 -19.33 -7.48
CA LYS A 158 1.23 -20.54 -8.18
C LYS A 158 2.70 -20.49 -8.59
N ALA A 159 3.13 -19.39 -9.22
CA ALA A 159 4.52 -19.22 -9.64
C ALA A 159 5.50 -19.23 -8.45
N ILE A 160 5.14 -18.56 -7.33
CA ILE A 160 5.93 -18.57 -6.09
C ILE A 160 6.07 -20.01 -5.55
N GLN A 161 4.97 -20.75 -5.49
CA GLN A 161 4.96 -22.13 -5.00
C GLN A 161 5.80 -23.06 -5.87
N GLU A 162 5.73 -22.92 -7.19
CA GLU A 162 6.51 -23.71 -8.15
C GLU A 162 8.02 -23.50 -8.02
N THR A 163 8.48 -22.31 -7.61
CA THR A 163 9.91 -22.06 -7.36
C THR A 163 10.42 -22.73 -6.09
N GLY A 164 9.55 -22.91 -5.08
CA GLY A 164 9.94 -23.32 -3.73
C GLY A 164 10.83 -22.32 -2.99
N SER A 165 11.03 -21.11 -3.53
CA SER A 165 11.87 -20.07 -2.93
C SER A 165 11.19 -19.49 -1.67
N LYS A 166 12.00 -19.28 -0.62
CA LYS A 166 11.57 -18.60 0.62
C LYS A 166 11.67 -17.07 0.53
N TYR A 167 12.16 -16.57 -0.60
CA TYR A 167 12.42 -15.15 -0.83
C TYR A 167 11.39 -14.46 -1.73
N LEU A 168 10.43 -15.22 -2.29
CA LEU A 168 9.35 -14.68 -3.11
C LEU A 168 8.02 -14.81 -2.37
N GLY A 169 7.23 -13.75 -2.37
CA GLY A 169 5.96 -13.70 -1.65
C GLY A 169 5.15 -12.44 -1.96
N PHE A 170 4.45 -11.94 -0.96
CA PHE A 170 3.53 -10.82 -1.08
C PHE A 170 3.76 -9.74 -0.02
N VAL A 171 3.39 -8.52 -0.39
CA VAL A 171 3.05 -7.43 0.51
C VAL A 171 1.54 -7.22 0.42
N LEU A 172 0.85 -7.32 1.56
CA LEU A 172 -0.61 -7.24 1.59
C LEU A 172 -1.05 -5.83 1.94
N ASP A 173 -1.75 -5.17 1.02
CA ASP A 173 -2.38 -3.88 1.25
C ASP A 173 -3.83 -4.06 1.74
N PHE A 174 -4.19 -3.39 2.84
CA PHE A 174 -5.49 -3.52 3.47
C PHE A 174 -6.63 -2.84 2.70
N GLY A 175 -6.32 -2.05 1.68
CA GLY A 175 -7.33 -1.51 0.74
C GLY A 175 -8.20 -2.61 0.13
N CYS A 176 -7.65 -3.81 -0.07
CA CYS A 176 -8.42 -4.94 -0.60
C CYS A 176 -9.55 -5.43 0.32
N PHE A 177 -9.55 -5.05 1.60
CA PHE A 177 -10.61 -5.39 2.57
C PHE A 177 -11.68 -4.31 2.73
N ALA A 178 -11.62 -3.20 2.00
CA ALA A 178 -12.58 -2.11 2.14
C ALA A 178 -14.04 -2.57 1.99
N THR A 179 -14.89 -2.16 2.93
CA THR A 179 -16.32 -2.53 2.98
C THR A 179 -17.27 -1.34 2.89
N ARG A 180 -16.72 -0.12 2.82
CA ARG A 180 -17.49 1.12 2.70
C ARG A 180 -16.86 2.03 1.66
N PRO A 181 -17.65 2.97 1.10
CA PRO A 181 -17.12 3.98 0.21
C PRO A 181 -15.96 4.76 0.83
N ASN A 182 -15.00 5.14 0.00
CA ASN A 182 -13.90 6.01 0.39
C ASN A 182 -14.44 7.38 0.85
N LYS A 183 -14.16 7.74 2.10
CA LYS A 183 -14.71 8.95 2.73
C LYS A 183 -14.25 10.25 2.05
N PRO A 184 -12.98 10.46 1.68
CA PRO A 184 -12.54 11.65 0.95
C PRO A 184 -13.33 11.92 -0.35
N TYR A 185 -13.56 10.90 -1.16
CA TYR A 185 -14.36 11.06 -2.39
C TYR A 185 -15.84 11.37 -2.08
N TRP A 186 -16.39 10.71 -1.06
CA TRP A 186 -17.75 10.92 -0.60
C TRP A 186 -17.96 12.36 -0.12
N ASP A 187 -17.10 12.83 0.79
CA ASP A 187 -17.18 14.16 1.36
C ASP A 187 -16.97 15.25 0.32
N ARG A 188 -16.05 15.04 -0.63
CA ARG A 188 -15.84 15.95 -1.76
C ARG A 188 -17.08 16.09 -2.61
N ALA A 189 -17.79 15.00 -2.89
CA ALA A 189 -19.02 15.02 -3.65
C ALA A 189 -20.13 15.78 -2.92
N LEU A 190 -20.30 15.56 -1.60
CA LEU A 190 -21.23 16.32 -0.76
C LEU A 190 -20.89 17.80 -0.73
N ALA A 191 -19.62 18.16 -0.55
CA ALA A 191 -19.15 19.54 -0.55
C ALA A 191 -19.38 20.25 -1.91
N ALA A 192 -19.38 19.51 -3.00
CA ALA A 192 -19.73 19.99 -4.34
C ALA A 192 -21.25 20.05 -4.58
N GLY A 193 -22.08 19.76 -3.58
CA GLY A 193 -23.54 19.86 -3.64
C GLY A 193 -24.25 18.64 -4.24
N ALA A 194 -23.57 17.51 -4.39
CA ALA A 194 -24.22 16.27 -4.80
C ALA A 194 -25.14 15.76 -3.66
N PRO A 195 -26.40 15.37 -3.96
CA PRO A 195 -27.29 14.79 -2.96
C PRO A 195 -26.77 13.46 -2.43
N VAL A 196 -26.93 13.24 -1.11
CA VAL A 196 -26.49 12.00 -0.46
C VAL A 196 -27.16 10.76 -1.04
N GLU A 197 -28.43 10.87 -1.45
CA GLU A 197 -29.21 9.79 -2.03
C GLU A 197 -28.61 9.27 -3.35
N ILE A 198 -27.93 10.14 -4.11
CA ILE A 198 -27.23 9.71 -5.32
C ILE A 198 -25.98 8.92 -4.95
N LEU A 199 -25.22 9.37 -3.94
CA LEU A 199 -24.05 8.65 -3.45
C LEU A 199 -24.42 7.29 -2.87
N GLU A 200 -25.52 7.20 -2.12
CA GLU A 200 -26.06 5.94 -1.61
C GLU A 200 -26.47 5.00 -2.75
N LYS A 201 -27.12 5.52 -3.80
CA LYS A 201 -27.47 4.76 -5.00
C LYS A 201 -26.21 4.24 -5.71
N MET A 202 -25.16 5.08 -5.83
CA MET A 202 -23.87 4.67 -6.40
C MET A 202 -23.23 3.54 -5.58
N ALA A 203 -23.20 3.69 -4.25
CA ALA A 203 -22.67 2.67 -3.36
C ALA A 203 -23.47 1.37 -3.44
N GLN A 204 -24.81 1.46 -3.55
CA GLN A 204 -25.66 0.29 -3.69
C GLN A 204 -25.38 -0.48 -4.99
N LEU A 205 -25.20 0.23 -6.13
CA LEU A 205 -24.82 -0.40 -7.41
C LEU A 205 -23.47 -1.15 -7.28
N ARG A 206 -22.51 -0.59 -6.53
CA ARG A 206 -21.24 -1.26 -6.27
C ARG A 206 -21.40 -2.49 -5.37
N TYR A 207 -22.23 -2.41 -4.33
CA TYR A 207 -22.55 -3.55 -3.46
C TYR A 207 -23.28 -4.68 -4.18
N ASP A 208 -24.06 -4.34 -5.20
CA ASP A 208 -24.78 -5.31 -6.04
C ASP A 208 -23.91 -5.81 -7.21
N GLU A 209 -22.62 -5.46 -7.20
CA GLU A 209 -21.61 -5.88 -8.19
C GLU A 209 -22.00 -5.52 -9.65
N VAL A 210 -22.82 -4.48 -9.82
CA VAL A 210 -23.18 -3.99 -11.15
C VAL A 210 -21.91 -3.52 -11.86
N PRO A 211 -21.65 -3.94 -13.12
CA PRO A 211 -20.47 -3.50 -13.84
C PRO A 211 -20.40 -1.97 -13.97
N GLN A 212 -19.18 -1.41 -13.95
CA GLN A 212 -18.96 0.05 -13.97
C GLN A 212 -19.66 0.73 -15.14
N GLU A 213 -19.60 0.15 -16.33
CA GLU A 213 -20.22 0.72 -17.53
C GLU A 213 -21.76 0.80 -17.38
N GLU A 214 -22.38 -0.24 -16.86
CA GLU A 214 -23.81 -0.28 -16.60
C GLU A 214 -24.20 0.71 -15.48
N ALA A 215 -23.42 0.77 -14.39
CA ALA A 215 -23.63 1.75 -13.33
C ALA A 215 -23.55 3.19 -13.88
N MET A 216 -22.56 3.47 -14.72
CA MET A 216 -22.42 4.77 -15.39
C MET A 216 -23.64 5.10 -16.25
N GLN A 217 -24.15 4.15 -17.05
CA GLN A 217 -25.35 4.35 -17.87
C GLN A 217 -26.58 4.66 -17.01
N ARG A 218 -26.79 3.89 -15.91
CA ARG A 218 -27.92 4.09 -15.01
C ARG A 218 -27.89 5.42 -14.25
N LEU A 219 -26.68 5.99 -14.05
CA LEU A 219 -26.45 7.23 -13.32
C LEU A 219 -26.22 8.44 -14.23
N MET A 220 -26.22 8.27 -15.53
CA MET A 220 -25.83 9.34 -16.48
C MET A 220 -26.52 10.69 -16.25
N PRO A 221 -27.86 10.77 -16.01
CA PRO A 221 -28.51 12.04 -15.71
C PRO A 221 -27.97 12.72 -14.44
N ASP A 222 -27.64 11.93 -13.40
CA ASP A 222 -27.10 12.43 -12.14
C ASP A 222 -25.63 12.89 -12.33
N LEU A 223 -24.84 12.12 -13.10
CA LEU A 223 -23.45 12.45 -13.41
C LEU A 223 -23.32 13.74 -14.22
N GLN A 224 -24.23 13.97 -15.18
CA GLN A 224 -24.28 15.21 -15.96
C GLN A 224 -24.65 16.41 -15.11
N LYS A 225 -25.56 16.24 -14.14
CA LYS A 225 -26.00 17.29 -13.24
C LYS A 225 -24.92 17.64 -12.19
N TYR A 226 -24.16 16.65 -11.73
CA TYR A 226 -23.12 16.79 -10.71
C TYR A 226 -21.81 16.17 -11.23
N PRO A 227 -20.98 16.90 -12.01
CA PRO A 227 -19.80 16.34 -12.68
C PRO A 227 -18.74 15.72 -11.74
N VAL A 228 -18.69 16.16 -10.47
CA VAL A 228 -17.81 15.56 -9.43
C VAL A 228 -18.07 14.07 -9.24
N LEU A 229 -19.30 13.61 -9.51
CA LEU A 229 -19.70 12.22 -9.36
C LEU A 229 -19.01 11.29 -10.37
N PHE A 230 -18.50 11.79 -11.50
CA PHE A 230 -17.71 10.95 -12.42
C PHE A 230 -16.44 10.42 -11.72
N GLY A 231 -15.70 11.30 -11.04
CA GLY A 231 -14.51 10.91 -10.28
C GLY A 231 -14.86 9.99 -9.10
N THR A 232 -15.96 10.29 -8.40
CA THR A 232 -16.44 9.45 -7.28
C THR A 232 -16.86 8.06 -7.75
N LEU A 233 -17.59 7.95 -8.88
CA LEU A 233 -17.97 6.66 -9.44
C LEU A 233 -16.72 5.87 -9.90
N SER A 234 -15.82 6.52 -10.62
CA SER A 234 -14.59 5.89 -11.08
C SER A 234 -13.74 5.35 -9.91
N SER A 235 -13.65 6.10 -8.82
CA SER A 235 -12.91 5.66 -7.62
C SER A 235 -13.54 4.41 -6.98
N MET A 236 -14.87 4.32 -6.94
CA MET A 236 -15.59 3.16 -6.38
C MET A 236 -15.35 1.86 -7.16
N TYR A 237 -14.93 1.94 -8.41
CA TYR A 237 -14.61 0.80 -9.29
C TYR A 237 -13.12 0.64 -9.57
N GLY A 238 -12.28 1.57 -9.07
CA GLY A 238 -10.83 1.59 -9.24
C GLY A 238 -10.07 1.23 -7.96
N PHE A 239 -9.06 2.06 -7.64
CA PHE A 239 -8.12 1.79 -6.55
C PHE A 239 -8.71 1.87 -5.13
N VAL A 240 -9.90 2.43 -4.95
CA VAL A 240 -10.59 2.49 -3.66
C VAL A 240 -11.96 1.79 -3.73
N GLN A 241 -12.05 0.73 -4.52
CA GLN A 241 -13.25 -0.08 -4.56
C GLN A 241 -13.51 -0.77 -3.22
N PHE A 242 -14.76 -1.09 -2.98
CA PHE A 242 -15.22 -1.72 -1.76
C PHE A 242 -16.27 -2.79 -2.08
N ARG A 243 -16.58 -3.63 -1.11
CA ARG A 243 -17.52 -4.74 -1.24
C ARG A 243 -18.38 -4.87 0.00
N ARG A 244 -19.43 -5.66 -0.06
CA ARG A 244 -20.38 -5.80 1.06
C ARG A 244 -19.78 -6.49 2.29
N SER A 245 -18.84 -7.40 2.10
CA SER A 245 -18.08 -8.09 3.14
C SER A 245 -16.66 -8.36 2.66
N CYS A 246 -15.70 -8.39 3.58
CA CYS A 246 -14.32 -8.80 3.33
C CYS A 246 -14.02 -10.24 3.77
N ASP A 247 -15.01 -11.02 4.13
CA ASP A 247 -14.79 -12.34 4.73
C ASP A 247 -14.08 -13.31 3.77
N ALA A 248 -14.35 -13.22 2.46
CA ALA A 248 -13.67 -14.01 1.43
C ALA A 248 -12.18 -13.59 1.32
N GLU A 249 -11.89 -12.30 1.37
CA GLU A 249 -10.53 -11.75 1.32
C GLU A 249 -9.73 -12.13 2.57
N LEU A 250 -10.36 -12.10 3.76
CA LEU A 250 -9.75 -12.57 5.01
C LEU A 250 -9.38 -14.05 4.94
N LYS A 251 -10.27 -14.88 4.37
CA LYS A 251 -9.96 -16.29 4.13
C LYS A 251 -8.81 -16.46 3.14
N GLY A 252 -8.82 -15.73 2.02
CA GLY A 252 -7.73 -15.73 1.05
C GLY A 252 -6.40 -15.28 1.67
N MET A 253 -6.42 -14.25 2.52
CA MET A 253 -5.26 -13.82 3.29
C MET A 253 -4.69 -14.96 4.14
N GLN A 254 -5.55 -15.67 4.88
CA GLN A 254 -5.12 -16.80 5.73
C GLN A 254 -4.44 -17.90 4.91
N GLU A 255 -4.93 -18.19 3.70
CA GLU A 255 -4.32 -19.17 2.79
C GLU A 255 -2.91 -18.79 2.34
N ILE A 256 -2.67 -17.50 2.07
CA ILE A 256 -1.39 -17.01 1.58
C ILE A 256 -0.45 -16.51 2.69
N MET A 257 -0.88 -16.57 3.96
CA MET A 257 -0.11 -16.03 5.10
C MET A 257 1.35 -16.49 5.15
N PRO A 258 1.72 -17.74 4.83
CA PRO A 258 3.12 -18.18 4.80
C PRO A 258 4.00 -17.43 3.78
N TYR A 259 3.39 -16.75 2.83
CA TYR A 259 4.05 -15.99 1.77
C TYR A 259 3.98 -14.48 1.98
N ILE A 260 3.34 -13.99 3.05
CA ILE A 260 3.27 -12.56 3.35
C ILE A 260 4.49 -12.13 4.14
N PHE A 261 5.26 -11.19 3.59
CA PHE A 261 6.49 -10.69 4.20
C PHE A 261 6.34 -9.33 4.86
N HIS A 262 5.35 -8.54 4.41
CA HIS A 262 5.11 -7.19 4.87
C HIS A 262 3.64 -6.83 4.64
N MET A 263 3.13 -5.82 5.35
CA MET A 263 1.74 -5.40 5.19
C MET A 263 1.63 -3.87 5.17
N HIS A 264 0.81 -3.36 4.25
CA HIS A 264 0.39 -1.97 4.20
C HIS A 264 -0.97 -1.81 4.91
N GLY A 265 -0.96 -1.15 6.04
CA GLY A 265 -2.16 -0.67 6.72
C GLY A 265 -2.68 0.56 5.99
N LYS A 266 -3.44 0.36 4.91
CA LYS A 266 -4.03 1.44 4.11
C LYS A 266 -5.02 2.25 4.93
N CYS A 267 -5.00 3.56 4.79
CA CYS A 267 -6.05 4.42 5.30
C CYS A 267 -6.23 5.68 4.44
N HIS A 268 -7.45 6.19 4.43
CA HIS A 268 -7.82 7.40 3.72
C HIS A 268 -8.40 8.46 4.67
N TYR A 269 -9.01 8.02 5.78
CA TYR A 269 -9.54 8.87 6.81
C TYR A 269 -9.63 8.12 8.14
N VAL A 270 -9.07 8.72 9.17
CA VAL A 270 -9.17 8.22 10.54
C VAL A 270 -9.81 9.28 11.43
N SER A 271 -10.90 8.92 12.07
CA SER A 271 -11.65 9.79 12.97
C SER A 271 -10.88 10.11 14.27
N GLU A 272 -11.38 11.06 15.07
CA GLU A 272 -10.75 11.46 16.35
C GLU A 272 -10.74 10.32 17.38
N ASP A 273 -11.72 9.45 17.32
CA ASP A 273 -11.82 8.25 18.18
C ASP A 273 -11.01 7.06 17.65
N LEU A 274 -10.15 7.31 16.67
CA LEU A 274 -9.23 6.34 16.08
C LEU A 274 -9.95 5.18 15.37
N HIS A 275 -10.82 5.51 14.45
CA HIS A 275 -11.52 4.55 13.60
C HIS A 275 -11.32 4.89 12.11
N GLU A 276 -10.90 3.93 11.31
CA GLU A 276 -10.81 4.07 9.86
C GLU A 276 -12.20 3.92 9.24
N ALA A 277 -12.54 4.80 8.27
CA ALA A 277 -13.91 4.93 7.79
C ALA A 277 -14.35 3.81 6.83
N SER A 278 -13.43 3.23 6.06
CA SER A 278 -13.75 2.35 4.92
C SER A 278 -13.27 0.91 5.11
N ILE A 279 -12.19 0.72 5.86
CA ILE A 279 -11.48 -0.55 6.03
C ILE A 279 -11.73 -1.11 7.44
N PRO A 280 -12.27 -2.34 7.60
CA PRO A 280 -12.69 -2.88 8.88
C PRO A 280 -11.50 -3.48 9.68
N TYR A 281 -10.65 -2.62 10.23
CA TYR A 281 -9.47 -3.00 11.01
C TYR A 281 -9.78 -3.91 12.20
N GLU A 282 -10.96 -3.75 12.79
CA GLU A 282 -11.46 -4.58 13.90
C GLU A 282 -11.68 -6.06 13.52
N LYS A 283 -11.78 -6.36 12.22
CA LYS A 283 -11.82 -7.74 11.70
C LYS A 283 -10.43 -8.21 11.24
N ILE A 284 -9.66 -7.33 10.61
CA ILE A 284 -8.38 -7.67 9.98
C ILE A 284 -7.33 -7.98 11.03
N ILE A 285 -7.13 -7.10 12.01
CA ILE A 285 -6.06 -7.24 13.01
C ILE A 285 -6.20 -8.53 13.83
N PRO A 286 -7.38 -8.89 14.38
CA PRO A 286 -7.52 -10.18 15.06
C PRO A 286 -7.27 -11.39 14.16
N ALA A 287 -7.65 -11.31 12.88
CA ALA A 287 -7.40 -12.40 11.93
C ALA A 287 -5.90 -12.60 11.65
N ILE A 288 -5.10 -11.53 11.64
CA ILE A 288 -3.64 -11.60 11.51
C ILE A 288 -3.01 -12.09 12.82
N GLN A 289 -3.44 -11.57 13.96
CA GLN A 289 -2.93 -11.97 15.28
C GLN A 289 -3.16 -13.46 15.60
N ALA A 290 -4.17 -14.07 14.98
CA ALA A 290 -4.45 -15.50 15.08
C ALA A 290 -3.48 -16.37 14.26
N THR A 291 -2.56 -15.77 13.50
CA THR A 291 -1.55 -16.46 12.68
C THR A 291 -0.16 -16.41 13.31
N ASP A 292 0.80 -17.03 12.64
CA ASP A 292 2.22 -16.97 13.02
C ASP A 292 2.97 -15.80 12.37
N TYR A 293 2.26 -14.82 11.82
CA TYR A 293 2.89 -13.65 11.21
C TYR A 293 3.71 -12.86 12.24
N GLU A 294 4.95 -12.61 11.88
CA GLU A 294 5.90 -11.77 12.62
C GLU A 294 6.49 -10.74 11.65
N GLY A 295 6.33 -9.47 11.94
CA GLY A 295 6.83 -8.45 11.05
C GLY A 295 6.18 -7.09 11.30
N TYR A 296 6.07 -6.30 10.24
CA TYR A 296 5.53 -4.96 10.33
C TYR A 296 4.20 -4.84 9.60
N ILE A 297 3.29 -4.06 10.19
CA ILE A 297 2.17 -3.45 9.47
C ILE A 297 2.49 -1.96 9.43
N VAL A 298 2.80 -1.45 8.24
CA VAL A 298 3.13 -0.03 8.07
C VAL A 298 1.87 0.77 7.77
N THR A 299 1.71 1.89 8.46
CA THR A 299 0.69 2.89 8.10
C THR A 299 0.95 3.37 6.69
N GLU A 300 -0.05 3.30 5.85
CA GLU A 300 -0.07 3.87 4.51
C GLU A 300 -1.28 4.78 4.36
N PHE A 301 -1.07 6.07 4.65
CA PHE A 301 -2.07 7.07 4.37
C PHE A 301 -1.98 7.49 2.91
N GLU A 302 -3.07 7.33 2.19
CA GLU A 302 -3.21 7.79 0.82
C GLU A 302 -4.00 9.10 0.78
N ASP A 303 -3.28 10.19 0.45
CA ASP A 303 -3.82 11.55 0.47
C ASP A 303 -4.66 11.82 -0.78
N GLU A 304 -5.96 11.61 -0.63
CA GLU A 304 -6.96 11.95 -1.64
C GLU A 304 -7.37 13.44 -1.61
N GLY A 305 -6.72 14.23 -0.78
CA GLY A 305 -7.05 15.64 -0.52
C GLY A 305 -8.24 15.84 0.41
N GLY A 306 -8.28 17.01 1.02
CA GLY A 306 -9.37 17.43 1.91
C GLY A 306 -9.09 17.24 3.40
N TYR A 307 -8.02 16.53 3.77
CA TYR A 307 -7.62 16.32 5.16
C TYR A 307 -6.14 16.63 5.38
N ASP A 308 -5.78 16.91 6.63
CA ASP A 308 -4.37 17.12 7.00
C ASP A 308 -3.60 15.79 6.97
N THR A 309 -2.63 15.69 6.07
CA THR A 309 -1.84 14.49 5.83
C THR A 309 -1.09 14.01 7.08
N VAL A 310 -0.49 14.94 7.83
CA VAL A 310 0.28 14.62 9.04
C VAL A 310 -0.64 14.12 10.14
N GLU A 311 -1.78 14.78 10.33
CA GLU A 311 -2.76 14.40 11.35
C GLU A 311 -3.43 13.04 11.04
N MET A 312 -3.82 12.78 9.79
CA MET A 312 -4.39 11.49 9.41
C MET A 312 -3.39 10.35 9.62
N THR A 313 -2.14 10.55 9.21
CA THR A 313 -1.06 9.59 9.43
C THR A 313 -0.85 9.34 10.93
N ARG A 314 -0.79 10.38 11.74
CA ARG A 314 -0.64 10.29 13.19
C ARG A 314 -1.79 9.51 13.84
N ARG A 315 -3.03 9.79 13.45
CA ARG A 315 -4.22 9.08 13.95
C ARG A 315 -4.16 7.60 13.59
N HIS A 316 -3.76 7.28 12.37
CA HIS A 316 -3.66 5.88 11.94
C HIS A 316 -2.58 5.12 12.71
N VAL A 317 -1.39 5.68 12.88
CA VAL A 317 -0.34 5.06 13.72
C VAL A 317 -0.84 4.83 15.15
N ALA A 318 -1.53 5.81 15.74
CA ALA A 318 -2.11 5.66 17.09
C ALA A 318 -3.19 4.57 17.14
N MET A 319 -4.04 4.48 16.10
CA MET A 319 -5.04 3.41 15.95
C MET A 319 -4.37 2.04 15.88
N MET A 320 -3.35 1.90 15.05
CA MET A 320 -2.61 0.64 14.89
C MET A 320 -1.97 0.19 16.19
N LYS A 321 -1.30 1.08 16.92
CA LYS A 321 -0.73 0.74 18.25
C LYS A 321 -1.80 0.23 19.21
N LYS A 322 -2.93 0.93 19.30
CA LYS A 322 -4.06 0.52 20.17
C LYS A 322 -4.65 -0.84 19.78
N LEU A 323 -4.66 -1.18 18.49
CA LEU A 323 -5.19 -2.46 18.01
C LEU A 323 -4.20 -3.61 18.22
N LEU A 324 -2.91 -3.36 18.07
CA LEU A 324 -1.85 -4.37 18.23
C LEU A 324 -1.52 -4.68 19.69
N GLU A 325 -1.87 -3.79 20.63
CA GLU A 325 -1.71 -4.00 22.09
C GLU A 325 -2.78 -4.91 22.70
N LYS A 326 -3.87 -5.19 21.99
CA LYS A 326 -4.96 -6.07 22.46
C LYS A 326 -4.68 -7.52 22.13
#